data_fedd72993d8b0459a272cb760c4527c9
#
_entry.id   fedd72993d8b0459a272cb760c4527c9
#
_cell.length_a   1.000
_cell.length_b   1.000
_cell.length_c   1.000
_cell.angle_alpha   90.00
_cell.angle_beta   90.00
_cell.angle_gamma   90.00
#
_symmetry.space_group_name_H-M   'P 1'
#
loop_
_entity.id
_entity.type
_entity.pdbx_description
1 polymer ?
#
loop_
_entity_poly.entity_id
_entity_poly.type
_entity_poly.pdbx_seq_one_letter_code
_entity_poly.pdbx_strand_id
1 'polypeptide(L)'
;MKSFAVLSCTVLVSLASLARISHAADTPSPEALERGLAGRWSGALEYRDYQSNRSFKLPLNTLLSTGPDGATMTRVSSFDDGPQTGLVTITTVSLFDASGMLTSAMFRKGRAVEVWKEAARVSAFVDAAHWTLVYQRQGQDDNRAADIRITQTRRGAELTALKEVKPVDAPDSAYAFRNQTVLTLQAAP
;
A
#
# COMPACT_ATOMS: atom_id res chain seq x y z
N MET A 1 -84.36 -24.47 20.07
CA MET A 1 -83.49 -23.32 19.69
C MET A 1 -82.06 -23.73 19.99
N LYS A 2 -81.26 -23.96 18.91
CA LYS A 2 -79.89 -24.49 19.01
C LYS A 2 -78.94 -23.30 18.75
N SER A 3 -78.16 -22.89 19.74
CA SER A 3 -77.12 -21.86 19.61
C SER A 3 -75.85 -22.47 19.05
N PHE A 4 -75.37 -21.98 17.95
CA PHE A 4 -74.04 -22.29 17.37
C PHE A 4 -73.01 -21.31 17.95
N ALA A 5 -71.97 -21.86 18.62
CA ALA A 5 -70.81 -21.09 19.00
C ALA A 5 -69.76 -21.17 17.87
N VAL A 6 -69.38 -20.01 17.38
CA VAL A 6 -68.30 -19.86 16.36
C VAL A 6 -66.96 -19.67 17.12
N LEU A 7 -66.10 -20.66 16.99
CA LEU A 7 -64.73 -20.60 17.51
C LEU A 7 -63.81 -19.88 16.51
N SER A 8 -63.40 -18.67 16.86
CA SER A 8 -62.46 -17.89 16.03
C SER A 8 -61.03 -18.28 16.40
N CYS A 9 -60.32 -18.94 15.45
CA CYS A 9 -58.91 -19.34 15.62
C CYS A 9 -58.02 -18.23 15.09
N THR A 10 -57.40 -17.45 16.01
CA THR A 10 -56.44 -16.39 15.69
C THR A 10 -55.07 -17.03 15.53
N VAL A 11 -54.54 -17.08 14.30
CA VAL A 11 -53.18 -17.52 14.02
C VAL A 11 -52.23 -16.34 14.22
N LEU A 12 -51.43 -16.42 15.28
CA LEU A 12 -50.29 -15.51 15.49
C LEU A 12 -49.11 -15.93 14.60
N VAL A 13 -48.86 -15.18 13.54
CA VAL A 13 -47.63 -15.31 12.73
C VAL A 13 -46.50 -14.55 13.43
N SER A 14 -45.62 -15.26 14.11
CA SER A 14 -44.40 -14.71 14.68
C SER A 14 -43.37 -14.44 13.57
N LEU A 15 -43.17 -13.19 13.16
CA LEU A 15 -42.04 -12.80 12.31
C LEU A 15 -40.75 -12.87 13.16
N ALA A 16 -40.00 -13.94 13.04
CA ALA A 16 -38.63 -14.00 13.55
C ALA A 16 -37.72 -13.14 12.65
N SER A 17 -37.39 -11.94 13.11
CA SER A 17 -36.38 -11.08 12.48
C SER A 17 -35.02 -11.73 12.68
N LEU A 18 -34.48 -12.37 11.64
CA LEU A 18 -33.07 -12.80 11.57
C LEU A 18 -32.20 -11.56 11.52
N ALA A 19 -31.72 -11.11 12.68
CA ALA A 19 -30.66 -10.14 12.78
C ALA A 19 -29.40 -10.75 12.13
N ARG A 20 -29.03 -10.27 10.94
CA ARG A 20 -27.72 -10.57 10.34
C ARG A 20 -26.66 -9.94 11.23
N ILE A 21 -25.96 -10.77 12.00
CA ILE A 21 -24.72 -10.36 12.68
C ILE A 21 -23.73 -10.10 11.56
N SER A 22 -23.60 -8.85 11.15
CA SER A 22 -22.51 -8.40 10.28
C SER A 22 -21.24 -8.49 11.13
N HIS A 23 -20.47 -9.56 10.95
CA HIS A 23 -19.09 -9.56 11.43
C HIS A 23 -18.39 -8.46 10.65
N ALA A 24 -17.99 -7.38 11.31
CA ALA A 24 -17.00 -6.48 10.78
C ALA A 24 -15.77 -7.34 10.48
N ALA A 25 -15.42 -7.50 9.22
CA ALA A 25 -14.22 -8.24 8.84
C ALA A 25 -13.04 -7.54 9.51
N ASP A 26 -12.27 -8.27 10.31
CA ASP A 26 -11.08 -7.72 10.95
C ASP A 26 -10.19 -7.11 9.88
N THR A 27 -9.78 -5.85 10.08
CA THR A 27 -8.90 -5.16 9.15
C THR A 27 -7.59 -5.93 9.05
N PRO A 28 -7.18 -6.39 7.85
CA PRO A 28 -5.94 -7.15 7.70
C PRO A 28 -4.73 -6.34 8.16
N SER A 29 -3.65 -7.02 8.56
CA SER A 29 -2.39 -6.37 8.88
C SER A 29 -1.77 -5.73 7.62
N PRO A 30 -0.94 -4.68 7.76
CA PRO A 30 -0.17 -4.12 6.65
C PRO A 30 0.62 -5.19 5.89
N GLU A 31 1.22 -6.15 6.60
CA GLU A 31 1.94 -7.28 6.01
C GLU A 31 1.06 -8.13 5.08
N ALA A 32 -0.15 -8.48 5.52
CA ALA A 32 -1.06 -9.28 4.72
C ALA A 32 -1.48 -8.57 3.44
N LEU A 33 -1.69 -7.24 3.50
CA LEU A 33 -2.03 -6.42 2.33
C LEU A 33 -0.84 -6.28 1.36
N GLU A 34 0.39 -6.08 1.87
CA GLU A 34 1.61 -6.04 1.04
C GLU A 34 1.85 -7.37 0.33
N ARG A 35 1.72 -8.50 1.01
CA ARG A 35 1.85 -9.84 0.39
C ARG A 35 0.83 -10.06 -0.73
N GLY A 36 -0.36 -9.49 -0.59
CA GLY A 36 -1.41 -9.51 -1.61
C GLY A 36 -1.09 -8.73 -2.89
N LEU A 37 0.06 -8.05 -2.95
CA LEU A 37 0.54 -7.35 -4.15
C LEU A 37 1.43 -8.20 -5.04
N ALA A 38 1.73 -9.46 -4.68
CA ALA A 38 2.58 -10.33 -5.49
C ALA A 38 2.11 -10.35 -6.96
N GLY A 39 3.03 -10.14 -7.90
CA GLY A 39 2.72 -10.05 -9.32
C GLY A 39 3.62 -9.07 -10.07
N ARG A 40 3.34 -8.93 -11.38
CA ARG A 40 4.02 -8.00 -12.27
C ARG A 40 3.20 -6.72 -12.40
N TRP A 41 3.85 -5.60 -12.25
CA TRP A 41 3.25 -4.28 -12.32
C TRP A 41 4.00 -3.42 -13.31
N SER A 42 3.31 -2.60 -14.10
CA SER A 42 3.95 -1.64 -14.99
C SER A 42 3.28 -0.28 -14.92
N GLY A 43 4.04 0.76 -15.17
CA GLY A 43 3.55 2.14 -15.11
C GLY A 43 4.67 3.16 -15.13
N ALA A 44 4.61 4.16 -14.25
CA ALA A 44 5.60 5.23 -14.22
C ALA A 44 5.90 5.71 -12.79
N LEU A 45 7.14 6.18 -12.60
CA LEU A 45 7.55 7.03 -11.50
C LEU A 45 7.50 8.50 -11.98
N GLU A 46 6.78 9.34 -11.27
CA GLU A 46 6.88 10.80 -11.38
C GLU A 46 7.66 11.34 -10.18
N TYR A 47 8.67 12.16 -10.43
CA TYR A 47 9.43 12.82 -9.37
C TYR A 47 9.70 14.28 -9.76
N ARG A 48 9.94 15.08 -8.74
CA ARG A 48 10.34 16.47 -8.89
C ARG A 48 11.84 16.58 -8.68
N ASP A 49 12.53 17.10 -9.69
CA ASP A 49 13.97 17.37 -9.62
C ASP A 49 14.26 18.53 -8.67
N TYR A 50 15.23 18.37 -7.78
CA TYR A 50 15.54 19.38 -6.75
C TYR A 50 16.17 20.65 -7.32
N GLN A 51 16.94 20.54 -8.40
CA GLN A 51 17.66 21.68 -8.95
C GLN A 51 16.75 22.52 -9.84
N SER A 52 16.00 21.89 -10.72
CA SER A 52 15.16 22.57 -11.71
C SER A 52 13.71 22.77 -11.27
N ASN A 53 13.26 22.10 -10.18
CA ASN A 53 11.88 22.00 -9.72
C ASN A 53 10.90 21.50 -10.81
N ARG A 54 11.41 20.82 -11.85
CA ARG A 54 10.61 20.25 -12.94
C ARG A 54 10.16 18.85 -12.60
N SER A 55 8.98 18.50 -13.07
CA SER A 55 8.47 17.12 -12.99
C SER A 55 9.03 16.29 -14.13
N PHE A 56 9.46 15.06 -13.81
CA PHE A 56 9.93 14.04 -14.75
C PHE A 56 9.14 12.77 -14.54
N LYS A 57 8.90 12.03 -15.62
CA LYS A 57 8.29 10.71 -15.60
C LYS A 57 9.22 9.68 -16.21
N LEU A 58 9.44 8.59 -15.48
CA LEU A 58 10.22 7.44 -15.94
C LEU A 58 9.31 6.22 -16.05
N PRO A 59 9.33 5.51 -17.18
CA PRO A 59 8.69 4.19 -17.27
C PRO A 59 9.25 3.25 -16.21
N LEU A 60 8.36 2.45 -15.61
CA LEU A 60 8.68 1.60 -14.48
C LEU A 60 8.00 0.24 -14.63
N ASN A 61 8.79 -0.84 -14.51
CA ASN A 61 8.29 -2.20 -14.35
C ASN A 61 8.71 -2.71 -12.97
N THR A 62 7.79 -3.31 -12.26
CA THR A 62 8.02 -3.83 -10.91
C THR A 62 7.53 -5.27 -10.80
N LEU A 63 8.36 -6.15 -10.27
CA LEU A 63 7.99 -7.49 -9.82
C LEU A 63 7.93 -7.47 -8.29
N LEU A 64 6.79 -7.84 -7.75
CA LEU A 64 6.58 -8.06 -6.33
C LEU A 64 6.45 -9.56 -6.07
N SER A 65 7.17 -10.07 -5.08
CA SER A 65 7.12 -11.48 -4.70
C SER A 65 7.25 -11.65 -3.19
N THR A 66 6.71 -12.76 -2.69
CA THR A 66 6.91 -13.22 -1.31
C THR A 66 7.84 -14.42 -1.34
N GLY A 67 8.80 -14.46 -0.43
CA GLY A 67 9.73 -15.56 -0.27
C GLY A 67 9.05 -16.87 0.17
N PRO A 68 9.78 -18.00 0.12
CA PRO A 68 9.24 -19.31 0.51
C PRO A 68 8.91 -19.41 2.02
N ASP A 69 9.44 -18.50 2.83
CA ASP A 69 9.09 -18.32 4.26
C ASP A 69 7.72 -17.70 4.49
N GLY A 70 7.07 -17.23 3.43
CA GLY A 70 5.78 -16.55 3.50
C GLY A 70 5.80 -15.16 4.13
N ALA A 71 6.98 -14.64 4.49
CA ALA A 71 7.16 -13.40 5.24
C ALA A 71 8.05 -12.38 4.52
N THR A 72 9.20 -12.84 3.99
CA THR A 72 10.14 -11.96 3.27
C THR A 72 9.54 -11.50 1.94
N MET A 73 9.44 -10.20 1.75
CA MET A 73 8.94 -9.60 0.52
C MET A 73 10.08 -9.04 -0.30
N THR A 74 10.02 -9.22 -1.62
CA THR A 74 10.99 -8.69 -2.55
C THR A 74 10.28 -7.83 -3.60
N ARG A 75 10.83 -6.64 -3.83
CA ARG A 75 10.41 -5.71 -4.89
C ARG A 75 11.58 -5.49 -5.82
N VAL A 76 11.46 -5.91 -7.07
CA VAL A 76 12.44 -5.62 -8.12
C VAL A 76 11.84 -4.61 -9.08
N SER A 77 12.37 -3.39 -9.09
CA SER A 77 11.90 -2.29 -9.91
C SER A 77 12.93 -1.91 -10.95
N SER A 78 12.54 -1.85 -12.23
CA SER A 78 13.39 -1.45 -13.35
C SER A 78 12.83 -0.16 -13.97
N PHE A 79 13.64 0.87 -13.90
CA PHE A 79 13.36 2.21 -14.42
C PHE A 79 14.06 2.40 -15.75
N ASP A 80 13.35 2.88 -16.76
CA ASP A 80 13.96 3.33 -18.01
C ASP A 80 14.38 4.80 -17.87
N ASP A 81 15.67 5.00 -17.59
CA ASP A 81 16.28 6.33 -17.37
C ASP A 81 16.85 6.92 -18.67
N GLY A 82 16.27 6.52 -19.80
CA GLY A 82 16.56 7.01 -21.13
C GLY A 82 17.84 6.45 -21.78
N PRO A 83 18.12 6.87 -23.02
CA PRO A 83 19.17 6.22 -23.85
C PRO A 83 20.59 6.40 -23.33
N GLN A 84 20.85 7.39 -22.48
CA GLN A 84 22.19 7.63 -21.92
C GLN A 84 22.47 6.77 -20.69
N THR A 85 21.48 6.57 -19.84
CA THR A 85 21.61 5.81 -18.58
C THR A 85 21.14 4.37 -18.72
N GLY A 86 20.13 4.14 -19.57
CA GLY A 86 19.51 2.83 -19.78
C GLY A 86 18.64 2.39 -18.61
N LEU A 87 18.51 1.07 -18.46
CA LEU A 87 17.72 0.50 -17.38
C LEU A 87 18.46 0.54 -16.04
N VAL A 88 17.82 1.15 -15.06
CA VAL A 88 18.28 1.16 -13.66
C VAL A 88 17.41 0.20 -12.85
N THR A 89 18.01 -0.85 -12.29
CA THR A 89 17.30 -1.81 -11.43
C THR A 89 17.58 -1.52 -9.96
N ILE A 90 16.51 -1.49 -9.17
CA ILE A 90 16.55 -1.38 -7.73
C ILE A 90 15.81 -2.60 -7.14
N THR A 91 16.49 -3.32 -6.26
CA THR A 91 15.90 -4.43 -5.51
C THR A 91 15.73 -4.01 -4.06
N THR A 92 14.53 -4.16 -3.52
CA THR A 92 14.25 -3.95 -2.10
C THR A 92 13.78 -5.27 -1.50
N VAL A 93 14.38 -5.65 -0.38
CA VAL A 93 13.95 -6.80 0.44
C VAL A 93 13.39 -6.24 1.73
N SER A 94 12.21 -6.71 2.13
CA SER A 94 11.48 -6.15 3.28
C SER A 94 10.89 -7.27 4.14
N LEU A 95 10.82 -7.02 5.45
CA LEU A 95 10.26 -7.92 6.44
C LEU A 95 9.57 -7.13 7.55
N PHE A 96 8.35 -7.52 7.90
CA PHE A 96 7.69 -7.02 9.11
C PHE A 96 8.16 -7.77 10.33
N ASP A 97 8.40 -7.07 11.43
CA ASP A 97 8.63 -7.67 12.74
C ASP A 97 7.31 -7.84 13.51
N ALA A 98 7.39 -8.51 14.66
CA ALA A 98 6.22 -8.78 15.50
C ALA A 98 5.54 -7.50 16.04
N SER A 99 6.21 -6.36 16.02
CA SER A 99 5.66 -5.06 16.41
C SER A 99 4.94 -4.33 15.26
N GLY A 100 4.99 -4.88 14.03
CA GLY A 100 4.42 -4.27 12.83
C GLY A 100 5.32 -3.23 12.18
N MET A 101 6.59 -3.14 12.58
CA MET A 101 7.59 -2.32 11.92
C MET A 101 8.13 -3.03 10.69
N LEU A 102 8.18 -2.33 9.56
CA LEU A 102 8.78 -2.81 8.32
C LEU A 102 10.27 -2.44 8.29
N THR A 103 11.14 -3.45 8.23
CA THR A 103 12.56 -3.28 7.92
C THR A 103 12.77 -3.54 6.44
N SER A 104 13.43 -2.61 5.74
CA SER A 104 13.74 -2.71 4.32
C SER A 104 15.22 -2.53 4.06
N ALA A 105 15.77 -3.29 3.11
CA ALA A 105 17.12 -3.15 2.58
C ALA A 105 17.05 -2.95 1.06
N MET A 106 17.63 -1.87 0.56
CA MET A 106 17.63 -1.51 -0.85
C MET A 106 19.01 -1.69 -1.47
N PHE A 107 19.03 -2.35 -2.62
CA PHE A 107 20.21 -2.64 -3.41
C PHE A 107 20.11 -1.98 -4.78
N ARG A 108 21.14 -1.23 -5.16
CA ARG A 108 21.30 -0.61 -6.48
C ARG A 108 22.76 -0.73 -6.90
N LYS A 109 23.01 -1.13 -8.15
CA LYS A 109 24.35 -1.21 -8.71
C LYS A 109 25.11 0.10 -8.52
N GLY A 110 26.33 0.03 -7.97
CA GLY A 110 27.20 1.19 -7.76
C GLY A 110 26.79 2.12 -6.61
N ARG A 111 25.90 1.68 -5.73
CA ARG A 111 25.50 2.40 -4.51
C ARG A 111 25.68 1.53 -3.28
N ALA A 112 25.94 2.16 -2.14
CA ALA A 112 25.89 1.47 -0.86
C ALA A 112 24.49 0.93 -0.61
N VAL A 113 24.39 -0.16 0.15
CA VAL A 113 23.10 -0.69 0.61
C VAL A 113 22.48 0.31 1.57
N GLU A 114 21.21 0.64 1.34
CA GLU A 114 20.44 1.46 2.24
C GLU A 114 19.52 0.57 3.07
N VAL A 115 19.52 0.75 4.39
CA VAL A 115 18.64 0.02 5.31
C VAL A 115 17.86 1.01 6.13
N TRP A 116 16.55 0.79 6.27
CA TRP A 116 15.69 1.63 7.11
C TRP A 116 14.60 0.82 7.79
N LYS A 117 14.00 1.40 8.81
CA LYS A 117 12.77 0.91 9.45
C LYS A 117 11.68 1.97 9.35
N GLU A 118 10.47 1.52 9.17
CA GLU A 118 9.30 2.40 9.07
C GLU A 118 8.08 1.77 9.72
N ALA A 119 7.28 2.60 10.39
CA ALA A 119 5.99 2.20 10.90
C ALA A 119 4.99 2.12 9.74
N ALA A 120 4.23 1.04 9.67
CA ALA A 120 3.16 0.84 8.70
C ALA A 120 1.81 0.75 9.39
N ARG A 121 0.79 1.39 8.83
CA ARG A 121 -0.60 1.29 9.32
C ARG A 121 -1.59 1.24 8.18
N VAL A 122 -2.67 0.50 8.37
CA VAL A 122 -3.85 0.55 7.50
C VAL A 122 -4.59 1.85 7.80
N SER A 123 -4.77 2.70 6.81
CA SER A 123 -5.49 3.97 6.93
C SER A 123 -6.91 3.86 6.36
N ALA A 124 -7.13 2.98 5.39
CA ALA A 124 -8.44 2.63 4.87
C ALA A 124 -8.43 1.19 4.36
N PHE A 125 -9.54 0.48 4.56
CA PHE A 125 -9.74 -0.89 4.07
C PHE A 125 -11.19 -1.09 3.67
N VAL A 126 -11.41 -1.60 2.47
CA VAL A 126 -12.71 -2.05 1.97
C VAL A 126 -12.67 -3.54 1.70
N ASP A 127 -11.67 -3.98 0.92
CA ASP A 127 -11.40 -5.37 0.57
C ASP A 127 -9.93 -5.56 0.15
N ALA A 128 -9.55 -6.77 -0.25
CA ALA A 128 -8.18 -7.11 -0.64
C ALA A 128 -7.65 -6.33 -1.87
N ALA A 129 -8.53 -5.69 -2.64
CA ALA A 129 -8.19 -4.89 -3.81
C ALA A 129 -8.42 -3.37 -3.62
N HIS A 130 -8.98 -2.95 -2.48
CA HIS A 130 -9.29 -1.53 -2.19
C HIS A 130 -8.89 -1.17 -0.78
N TRP A 131 -7.70 -0.60 -0.63
CA TRP A 131 -7.14 -0.23 0.67
C TRP A 131 -6.09 0.88 0.55
N THR A 132 -5.72 1.47 1.68
CA THR A 132 -4.64 2.45 1.80
C THR A 132 -3.77 2.11 3.01
N LEU A 133 -2.46 2.00 2.77
CA LEU A 133 -1.40 1.92 3.79
C LEU A 133 -0.67 3.25 3.89
N VAL A 134 -0.24 3.59 5.09
CA VAL A 134 0.63 4.75 5.34
C VAL A 134 1.86 4.27 6.07
N TYR A 135 3.03 4.56 5.47
CA TYR A 135 4.34 4.31 6.06
C TYR A 135 4.93 5.63 6.53
N GLN A 136 5.58 5.61 7.68
CA GLN A 136 6.21 6.78 8.25
C GLN A 136 7.56 6.43 8.88
N ARG A 137 8.55 7.28 8.60
CA ARG A 137 9.89 7.20 9.20
C ARG A 137 10.58 8.55 9.17
N GLN A 138 11.58 8.70 9.98
CA GLN A 138 12.59 9.71 9.79
C GLN A 138 13.71 9.18 8.89
N GLY A 139 14.32 10.06 8.13
CA GLY A 139 15.41 9.72 7.23
C GLY A 139 16.07 10.96 6.65
N GLN A 140 16.68 10.80 5.49
CA GLN A 140 17.26 11.92 4.74
C GLN A 140 16.52 12.11 3.43
N ASP A 141 16.32 13.35 3.04
CA ASP A 141 15.85 13.77 1.73
C ASP A 141 16.65 15.01 1.33
N ASP A 142 17.28 14.99 0.14
CA ASP A 142 18.21 16.04 -0.32
C ASP A 142 19.30 16.40 0.71
N ASN A 143 19.94 15.39 1.28
CA ASN A 143 20.97 15.51 2.33
C ASN A 143 20.51 16.23 3.62
N ARG A 144 19.21 16.39 3.84
CA ARG A 144 18.64 16.96 5.06
C ARG A 144 17.78 15.94 5.79
N ALA A 145 17.79 16.03 7.14
CA ALA A 145 16.89 15.22 7.94
C ALA A 145 15.43 15.57 7.64
N ALA A 146 14.60 14.55 7.39
CA ALA A 146 13.21 14.72 7.03
C ALA A 146 12.32 13.64 7.65
N ASP A 147 11.10 14.02 8.01
CA ASP A 147 9.98 13.09 8.17
C ASP A 147 9.51 12.67 6.78
N ILE A 148 9.47 11.37 6.55
CA ILE A 148 9.07 10.76 5.27
C ILE A 148 7.75 10.05 5.50
N ARG A 149 6.77 10.35 4.65
CA ARG A 149 5.47 9.67 4.58
C ARG A 149 5.28 9.07 3.21
N ILE A 150 4.91 7.79 3.16
CA ILE A 150 4.49 7.14 1.92
C ILE A 150 3.05 6.69 2.08
N THR A 151 2.17 7.17 1.22
CA THR A 151 0.78 6.72 1.15
C THR A 151 0.63 5.79 -0.04
N GLN A 152 0.42 4.50 0.24
CA GLN A 152 0.23 3.47 -0.77
C GLN A 152 -1.24 3.10 -0.85
N THR A 153 -1.83 3.21 -2.02
CA THR A 153 -3.25 2.94 -2.25
C THR A 153 -3.42 1.93 -3.36
N ARG A 154 -4.19 0.88 -3.10
CA ARG A 154 -4.65 -0.08 -4.11
C ARG A 154 -6.10 0.17 -4.47
N ARG A 155 -6.41 0.23 -5.76
CA ARG A 155 -7.76 0.32 -6.33
C ARG A 155 -7.90 -0.67 -7.49
N GLY A 156 -8.36 -1.88 -7.18
CA GLY A 156 -8.43 -2.96 -8.14
C GLY A 156 -7.05 -3.35 -8.68
N ALA A 157 -6.85 -3.14 -9.97
CA ALA A 157 -5.58 -3.39 -10.66
C ALA A 157 -4.59 -2.21 -10.57
N GLU A 158 -4.97 -1.07 -10.02
CA GLU A 158 -4.09 0.09 -9.84
C GLU A 158 -3.45 0.10 -8.46
N LEU A 159 -2.15 0.44 -8.42
CA LEU A 159 -1.38 0.67 -7.21
C LEU A 159 -0.66 2.01 -7.33
N THR A 160 -0.97 2.95 -6.44
CA THR A 160 -0.26 4.23 -6.32
C THR A 160 0.57 4.25 -5.05
N ALA A 161 1.76 4.86 -5.09
CA ALA A 161 2.56 5.15 -3.90
C ALA A 161 3.06 6.59 -3.99
N LEU A 162 2.51 7.46 -3.14
CA LEU A 162 2.87 8.86 -3.02
C LEU A 162 3.87 9.03 -1.88
N LYS A 163 5.08 9.50 -2.19
CA LYS A 163 6.08 9.91 -1.20
C LYS A 163 6.02 11.41 -1.00
N GLU A 164 5.88 11.80 0.26
CA GLU A 164 5.92 13.18 0.72
C GLU A 164 6.96 13.33 1.82
N VAL A 165 7.55 14.50 1.93
CA VAL A 165 8.60 14.79 2.90
C VAL A 165 8.35 16.11 3.61
N LYS A 166 8.80 16.20 4.86
CA LYS A 166 8.76 17.40 5.67
C LYS A 166 10.10 17.54 6.41
N PRO A 167 10.82 18.66 6.28
CA PRO A 167 12.06 18.86 7.02
C PRO A 167 11.85 18.77 8.53
N VAL A 168 12.76 18.09 9.25
CA VAL A 168 12.69 17.95 10.71
C VAL A 168 12.91 19.30 11.41
N ASP A 169 13.73 20.16 10.83
CA ASP A 169 14.02 21.52 11.32
C ASP A 169 12.89 22.54 11.03
N ALA A 170 11.82 22.13 10.35
CA ALA A 170 10.64 22.95 10.09
C ALA A 170 9.35 22.16 10.42
N PRO A 171 9.12 21.81 11.71
CA PRO A 171 8.05 20.89 12.13
C PRO A 171 6.64 21.40 11.79
N ASP A 172 6.43 22.70 11.71
CA ASP A 172 5.14 23.31 11.37
C ASP A 172 4.88 23.40 9.86
N SER A 173 5.86 23.01 9.03
CA SER A 173 5.68 23.00 7.59
C SER A 173 4.76 21.85 7.14
N ALA A 174 4.05 22.05 6.04
CA ALA A 174 3.28 20.97 5.41
C ALA A 174 4.21 19.93 4.76
N TYR A 175 3.73 18.69 4.63
CA TYR A 175 4.38 17.70 3.79
C TYR A 175 4.38 18.16 2.32
N ALA A 176 5.54 18.09 1.68
CA ALA A 176 5.73 18.43 0.29
C ALA A 176 5.83 17.17 -0.59
N PHE A 177 5.26 17.22 -1.79
CA PHE A 177 5.39 16.17 -2.79
C PHE A 177 6.86 15.92 -3.13
N ARG A 178 7.27 14.66 -3.11
CA ARG A 178 8.61 14.24 -3.53
C ARG A 178 8.59 13.40 -4.79
N ASN A 179 7.82 12.32 -4.80
CA ASN A 179 7.59 11.48 -5.97
C ASN A 179 6.30 10.67 -5.80
N GLN A 180 5.84 10.12 -6.93
CA GLN A 180 4.71 9.21 -6.98
C GLN A 180 4.97 8.10 -7.99
N THR A 181 4.65 6.87 -7.63
CA THR A 181 4.50 5.78 -8.61
C THR A 181 3.03 5.53 -8.87
N VAL A 182 2.68 5.27 -10.12
CA VAL A 182 1.37 4.76 -10.53
C VAL A 182 1.61 3.52 -11.38
N LEU A 183 1.12 2.38 -10.90
CA LEU A 183 1.36 1.06 -11.50
C LEU A 183 0.03 0.35 -11.76
N THR A 184 0.00 -0.43 -12.83
CA THR A 184 -1.13 -1.31 -13.18
C THR A 184 -0.67 -2.77 -13.12
N LEU A 185 -1.44 -3.62 -12.46
CA LEU A 185 -1.21 -5.07 -12.40
C LEU A 185 -1.32 -5.66 -13.81
N GLN A 186 -0.32 -6.42 -14.20
CA GLN A 186 -0.29 -7.11 -15.48
C GLN A 186 -0.93 -8.49 -15.34
N ALA A 187 -1.68 -8.91 -16.37
CA ALA A 187 -2.18 -10.28 -16.42
C ALA A 187 -1.00 -11.26 -16.35
N ALA A 188 -1.21 -12.40 -15.73
CA ALA A 188 -0.26 -13.51 -15.83
C ALA A 188 -0.15 -13.94 -17.30
N PRO A 189 1.07 -14.23 -17.80
CA PRO A 189 1.27 -14.69 -19.17
C PRO A 189 0.60 -16.03 -19.43
#